data_0d107857116f68f87efa5577cbfe4d63
#
_entry.id   0d107857116f68f87efa5577cbfe4d63
#
_cell.length_a   1.000
_cell.length_b   1.000
_cell.length_c   1.000
_cell.angle_alpha   90.00
_cell.angle_beta   90.00
_cell.angle_gamma   90.00
#
_symmetry.space_group_name_H-M   'P 1'
#
loop_
_entity.id
_entity.type
_entity.pdbx_description
1 polymer ?
#
loop_
_entity_poly.entity_id
_entity_poly.type
_entity_poly.pdbx_seq_one_letter_code
_entity_poly.pdbx_strand_id
1 'polypeptide(L)' 'MKIGFIGLGNVGGKLAGSLLRNKFDLTVRDLDKNLTNEFKTKSAKVANSPKELAEEVDLIITCLP' A
#
# COMPACT_ATOMS: atom_id res chain seq x y z
N MET A 1 5.42 9.55 -9.48
CA MET A 1 5.72 8.10 -9.41
C MET A 1 4.62 7.39 -8.64
N LYS A 2 4.12 6.32 -9.19
CA LYS A 2 3.11 5.49 -8.52
C LYS A 2 3.81 4.37 -7.76
N ILE A 3 3.54 4.28 -6.46
CA ILE A 3 4.19 3.31 -5.58
C ILE A 3 3.17 2.28 -5.10
N GLY A 4 3.52 1.00 -5.24
CA GLY A 4 2.75 -0.10 -4.69
C GLY A 4 3.40 -0.59 -3.41
N PHE A 5 2.60 -0.87 -2.38
CA PHE A 5 3.09 -1.34 -1.09
C PHE A 5 2.35 -2.61 -0.67
N ILE A 6 3.09 -3.67 -0.45
CA ILE A 6 2.54 -4.96 -0.02
C ILE A 6 3.03 -5.27 1.39
N GLY A 7 2.10 -5.51 2.29
CA GLY A 7 2.39 -5.81 3.69
C GLY A 7 2.26 -4.58 4.58
N LEU A 8 1.12 -4.45 5.27
CA LEU A 8 0.77 -3.28 6.06
C LEU A 8 0.80 -3.54 7.57
N GLY A 9 1.59 -4.52 8.00
CA GLY A 9 1.78 -4.79 9.43
C GLY A 9 2.51 -3.64 10.14
N ASN A 10 3.01 -3.89 11.36
CA ASN A 10 3.56 -2.82 12.19
C ASN A 10 4.58 -1.93 11.47
N VAL A 11 5.60 -2.54 10.87
CA VAL A 11 6.63 -1.77 10.16
C VAL A 11 6.13 -1.27 8.82
N GLY A 12 5.50 -2.15 8.04
CA GLY A 12 5.00 -1.79 6.71
C GLY A 12 3.96 -0.68 6.78
N GLY A 13 3.04 -0.76 7.75
CA GLY A 13 2.03 0.26 7.92
C GLY A 13 2.60 1.64 8.22
N LYS A 14 3.67 1.70 9.03
CA LYS A 14 4.32 2.96 9.33
C LYS A 14 5.02 3.56 8.11
N LEU A 15 5.70 2.72 7.33
CA LEU A 15 6.37 3.17 6.11
C LEU A 15 5.35 3.63 5.06
N ALA A 16 4.30 2.84 4.84
CA ALA A 16 3.26 3.20 3.90
C ALA A 16 2.55 4.49 4.31
N GLY A 17 2.28 4.65 5.60
CA GLY A 17 1.69 5.87 6.13
C GLY A 17 2.58 7.08 5.90
N SER A 18 3.89 6.93 6.05
CA SER A 18 4.84 8.00 5.79
C SER A 18 4.83 8.41 4.31
N LEU A 19 4.79 7.43 3.41
CA LEU A 19 4.69 7.72 1.97
C LEU A 19 3.41 8.49 1.65
N LEU A 20 2.30 8.08 2.26
CA LEU A 20 1.02 8.73 2.02
C LEU A 20 1.02 10.17 2.54
N ARG A 21 1.58 10.42 3.72
CA ARG A 21 1.71 11.76 4.28
C ARG A 21 2.59 12.66 3.42
N ASN A 22 3.55 12.08 2.73
CA ASN A 22 4.43 12.82 1.82
C ASN A 22 3.86 12.92 0.41
N LYS A 23 2.58 12.61 0.24
CA LYS A 23 1.80 12.81 -0.98
C LYS A 23 2.25 11.97 -2.17
N PHE A 24 2.84 10.83 -1.93
CA PHE A 24 3.07 9.86 -2.99
C PHE A 24 1.76 9.22 -3.43
N ASP A 25 1.66 8.89 -4.71
CA ASP A 25 0.52 8.15 -5.25
C ASP A 25 0.70 6.68 -4.84
N LEU A 26 -0.04 6.26 -3.81
CA LEU A 26 0.15 4.99 -3.14
C LEU A 26 -1.01 4.03 -3.41
N THR A 27 -0.65 2.80 -3.81
CA THR A 27 -1.58 1.68 -3.90
C THR A 27 -1.11 0.61 -2.93
N VAL A 28 -1.99 0.13 -2.06
CA VAL A 28 -1.65 -0.82 -1.01
C VAL A 28 -2.30 -2.18 -1.22
N ARG A 29 -1.68 -3.20 -0.65
CA ARG A 29 -2.18 -4.56 -0.67
C ARG A 29 -1.80 -5.29 0.61
N ASP A 30 -2.77 -5.95 1.23
CA ASP A 30 -2.56 -6.84 2.38
C ASP A 30 -3.70 -7.85 2.40
N LEU A 31 -3.46 -9.02 2.97
CA LEU A 31 -4.51 -10.02 3.17
C LEU A 31 -5.51 -9.57 4.25
N ASP A 32 -5.07 -8.76 5.19
CA ASP A 32 -5.92 -8.21 6.24
C ASP A 32 -6.70 -7.00 5.71
N LYS A 33 -7.98 -7.20 5.50
CA LYS A 33 -8.85 -6.15 4.96
C LYS A 33 -9.05 -4.97 5.89
N ASN A 34 -8.87 -5.17 7.19
CA ASN A 34 -8.94 -4.06 8.14
C ASN A 34 -7.79 -3.08 7.91
N LEU A 35 -6.61 -3.60 7.60
CA LEU A 35 -5.45 -2.76 7.29
C LEU A 35 -5.65 -2.00 5.97
N THR A 36 -6.11 -2.68 4.93
CA THR A 36 -6.33 -2.01 3.65
C THR A 36 -7.45 -0.96 3.74
N ASN A 37 -8.50 -1.25 4.49
CA ASN A 37 -9.59 -0.28 4.67
C ASN A 37 -9.10 0.98 5.39
N GLU A 38 -8.21 0.84 6.37
CA GLU A 38 -7.63 1.98 7.05
C GLU A 38 -6.90 2.90 6.08
N PHE A 39 -6.10 2.33 5.17
CA PHE A 39 -5.41 3.12 4.15
C PHE A 39 -6.37 3.70 3.12
N LYS A 40 -7.43 2.98 2.79
CA LYS A 40 -8.46 3.49 1.87
C LYS A 40 -9.12 4.76 2.43
N THR A 41 -9.38 4.81 3.73
CA THR A 41 -9.95 6.01 4.35
C THR A 41 -8.98 7.18 4.31
N LYS A 42 -7.69 6.94 4.13
CA LYS A 42 -6.66 7.97 4.02
C LYS A 42 -6.33 8.29 2.56
N SER A 43 -7.18 7.90 1.63
CA SER A 43 -7.07 8.19 0.20
C SER A 43 -6.03 7.38 -0.56
N ALA A 44 -5.52 6.29 0.02
CA ALA A 44 -4.70 5.35 -0.73
C ALA A 44 -5.61 4.46 -1.59
N LYS A 45 -5.09 4.00 -2.72
CA LYS A 45 -5.77 3.01 -3.52
C LYS A 45 -5.51 1.62 -2.97
N VAL A 46 -6.44 0.70 -3.15
CA VAL A 46 -6.29 -0.69 -2.69
C VAL A 46 -6.38 -1.61 -3.90
N ALA A 47 -5.37 -2.45 -4.08
CA ALA A 47 -5.37 -3.47 -5.12
C ALA A 47 -5.93 -4.79 -4.57
N ASN A 48 -6.66 -5.52 -5.41
CA ASN A 48 -7.29 -6.79 -5.01
C ASN A 48 -6.33 -7.97 -5.11
N SER A 49 -5.21 -7.80 -5.79
CA SER A 49 -4.20 -8.85 -5.91
C SER A 49 -2.83 -8.22 -6.13
N PRO A 50 -1.75 -8.97 -5.86
CA PRO A 50 -0.40 -8.48 -6.19
C PRO A 50 -0.22 -8.19 -7.67
N LYS A 51 -0.85 -8.97 -8.54
CA LYS A 51 -0.78 -8.76 -9.98
C LYS A 51 -1.41 -7.42 -10.36
N GLU A 52 -2.60 -7.13 -9.84
CA GLU A 52 -3.28 -5.87 -10.10
C GLU A 52 -2.44 -4.69 -9.63
N LEU A 53 -1.85 -4.80 -8.44
CA LEU A 53 -0.97 -3.77 -7.92
C LEU A 53 0.22 -3.54 -8.84
N ALA A 54 0.87 -4.61 -9.27
CA ALA A 54 2.05 -4.51 -10.15
C ALA A 54 1.72 -3.82 -11.48
N GLU A 55 0.52 -4.02 -11.99
CA GLU A 55 0.10 -3.42 -13.26
C GLU A 55 -0.13 -1.91 -13.15
N GLU A 56 -0.40 -1.41 -11.95
CA GLU A 56 -0.79 -0.02 -11.73
C GLU A 56 0.33 0.89 -11.24
N VAL A 57 1.50 0.33 -10.87
CA VAL A 57 2.54 1.11 -10.21
C VAL A 57 3.89 1.03 -10.92
N ASP A 58 4.75 1.99 -10.59
CA ASP A 58 6.10 2.07 -11.14
C ASP A 58 7.13 1.38 -10.25
N LEU A 59 6.86 1.32 -8.95
CA LEU A 59 7.76 0.77 -7.95
C LEU A 59 6.96 -0.05 -6.94
N ILE A 60 7.44 -1.23 -6.57
CA ILE A 60 6.81 -2.06 -5.55
C ILE A 60 7.73 -2.18 -4.35
N ILE A 61 7.17 -1.91 -3.17
CA ILE A 61 7.85 -2.13 -1.90
C ILE A 61 7.12 -3.25 -1.18
N THR A 62 7.85 -4.26 -0.73
CA THR A 62 7.28 -5.35 0.06
C THR A 62 7.83 -5.28 1.48
N CYS A 63 6.93 -5.46 2.45
CA CYS A 63 7.29 -5.48 3.86
C CYS A 63 6.56 -6.66 4.51
N LEU A 64 7.04 -7.86 4.21
CA LEU A 64 6.43 -9.09 4.69
C LEU A 64 7.12 -9.57 5.96
N PRO A 65 6.39 -10.27 6.84
CA PRO A 65 6.97 -10.80 8.06
C PRO A 65 7.98 -11.92 7.77
#